data_1f43715902f90ea701208e4ee9eb262c
#
_entry.id   1f43715902f90ea701208e4ee9eb262c
#
_cell.length_a   1.000
_cell.length_b   1.000
_cell.length_c   1.000
_cell.angle_alpha   90.00
_cell.angle_beta   90.00
_cell.angle_gamma   90.00
#
_symmetry.space_group_name_H-M   'P 1'
#
loop_
_entity.id
_entity.type
_entity.pdbx_description
1 polymer ?
#
loop_
_entity_poly.entity_id
_entity_poly.type
_entity_poly.pdbx_seq_one_letter_code
_entity_poly.pdbx_strand_id
1 'polypeptide(L)'
;MDLTLFVWRQKNPQEEGSFQRFELKDISEDSSFLEMLDILNLQLVEKREAPVAFEHDCREGICGSCSMTINGRPHGPKRLTTACQLHMRNFKSGDTIYIEPFRAKAFPVMKDLVVNRSAFDRIQQAGGYISVNTGAAPEANSIPVEKDMSDEAFDAAACISCGACVAACPNGSAMLFTSAKIAHLGLLPQGQPERSARVINMVRQMDAEIFGGCTNHGECQDACPKGISIKYITKMNRDFIVANIKRGLSLRGKMEAQ
;
A
#
# COMPACT_ATOMS: atom_id res chain seq x y z
N MET A 1 9.27 -17.08 -24.20
CA MET A 1 9.46 -15.71 -24.75
C MET A 1 10.83 -15.17 -24.37
N ASP A 2 11.40 -14.33 -25.25
CA ASP A 2 12.68 -13.66 -25.00
C ASP A 2 12.40 -12.22 -24.58
N LEU A 3 13.13 -11.73 -23.56
CA LEU A 3 12.87 -10.44 -22.94
C LEU A 3 14.17 -9.67 -22.70
N THR A 4 14.10 -8.35 -22.85
CA THR A 4 15.14 -7.44 -22.37
C THR A 4 14.65 -6.74 -21.11
N LEU A 5 15.37 -6.89 -20.00
CA LEU A 5 15.02 -6.26 -18.73
C LEU A 5 16.01 -5.11 -18.44
N PHE A 6 15.47 -3.98 -18.00
CA PHE A 6 16.22 -2.91 -17.36
C PHE A 6 15.81 -2.88 -15.89
N VAL A 7 16.64 -3.41 -15.01
CA VAL A 7 16.35 -3.53 -13.59
C VAL A 7 17.15 -2.49 -12.82
N TRP A 8 16.48 -1.74 -11.94
CA TRP A 8 17.14 -0.82 -11.04
C TRP A 8 18.04 -1.56 -10.07
N ARG A 9 19.31 -1.17 -10.02
CA ARG A 9 20.31 -1.71 -9.10
C ARG A 9 20.84 -0.60 -8.22
N GLN A 10 20.77 -0.82 -6.92
CA GLN A 10 21.27 0.10 -5.90
C GLN A 10 21.77 -0.72 -4.71
N LYS A 11 23.02 -0.56 -4.36
CA LYS A 11 23.66 -1.41 -3.36
C LYS A 11 23.19 -1.11 -1.93
N ASN A 12 22.98 0.15 -1.62
CA ASN A 12 22.53 0.63 -0.31
C ASN A 12 21.90 2.02 -0.44
N PRO A 13 21.29 2.58 0.63
CA PRO A 13 20.64 3.90 0.58
C PRO A 13 21.55 5.09 0.29
N GLN A 14 22.86 4.95 0.50
CA GLN A 14 23.85 6.03 0.35
C GLN A 14 24.43 6.13 -1.06
N GLU A 15 24.32 5.06 -1.84
CA GLU A 15 24.81 5.02 -3.23
C GLU A 15 23.68 5.36 -4.21
N GLU A 16 24.04 6.01 -5.30
CA GLU A 16 23.11 6.23 -6.40
C GLU A 16 22.87 4.92 -7.14
N GLY A 17 21.61 4.64 -7.47
CA GLY A 17 21.24 3.49 -8.27
C GLY A 17 21.23 3.82 -9.76
N SER A 18 21.26 2.77 -10.58
CA SER A 18 21.14 2.85 -12.04
C SER A 18 20.44 1.63 -12.61
N PHE A 19 19.93 1.76 -13.83
CA PHE A 19 19.38 0.60 -14.55
C PHE A 19 20.51 -0.27 -15.09
N GLN A 20 20.43 -1.57 -14.81
CA GLN A 20 21.27 -2.60 -15.42
C GLN A 20 20.45 -3.40 -16.41
N ARG A 21 21.02 -3.66 -17.61
CA ARG A 21 20.37 -4.43 -18.66
C ARG A 21 20.64 -5.92 -18.49
N PHE A 22 19.60 -6.73 -18.65
CA PHE A 22 19.66 -8.18 -18.68
C PHE A 22 18.87 -8.73 -19.86
N GLU A 23 19.27 -9.90 -20.35
CA GLU A 23 18.54 -10.64 -21.39
C GLU A 23 18.12 -11.99 -20.84
N LEU A 24 16.83 -12.28 -20.93
CA LEU A 24 16.26 -13.57 -20.59
C LEU A 24 15.73 -14.24 -21.86
N LYS A 25 15.90 -15.55 -21.96
CA LYS A 25 15.39 -16.37 -23.06
C LYS A 25 14.50 -17.48 -22.51
N ASP A 26 13.62 -17.96 -23.36
CA ASP A 26 12.75 -19.12 -23.09
C ASP A 26 11.90 -19.00 -21.83
N ILE A 27 11.50 -17.77 -21.45
CA ILE A 27 10.58 -17.56 -20.31
C ILE A 27 9.19 -18.05 -20.69
N SER A 28 8.58 -18.87 -19.83
CA SER A 28 7.22 -19.36 -20.00
C SER A 28 6.21 -18.21 -19.87
N GLU A 29 5.20 -18.17 -20.72
CA GLU A 29 4.08 -17.22 -20.61
C GLU A 29 3.22 -17.44 -19.36
N ASP A 30 3.23 -18.66 -18.84
CA ASP A 30 2.48 -19.06 -17.64
C ASP A 30 3.21 -18.72 -16.33
N SER A 31 4.51 -18.41 -16.39
CA SER A 31 5.25 -17.97 -15.22
C SER A 31 4.71 -16.65 -14.68
N SER A 32 4.76 -16.48 -13.36
CA SER A 32 4.53 -15.18 -12.72
C SER A 32 5.72 -14.25 -12.96
N PHE A 33 5.49 -12.95 -12.79
CA PHE A 33 6.55 -11.94 -12.88
C PHE A 33 7.68 -12.18 -11.86
N LEU A 34 7.34 -12.67 -10.66
CA LEU A 34 8.36 -13.00 -9.66
C LEU A 34 9.17 -14.24 -10.02
N GLU A 35 8.56 -15.26 -10.63
CA GLU A 35 9.30 -16.44 -11.13
C GLU A 35 10.28 -16.05 -12.25
N MET A 36 9.91 -15.11 -13.11
CA MET A 36 10.83 -14.56 -14.09
C MET A 36 12.03 -13.87 -13.41
N LEU A 37 11.81 -13.13 -12.31
CA LEU A 37 12.91 -12.55 -11.52
C LEU A 37 13.74 -13.61 -10.79
N ASP A 38 13.12 -14.71 -10.33
CA ASP A 38 13.84 -15.84 -9.73
C ASP A 38 14.77 -16.48 -10.79
N ILE A 39 14.30 -16.66 -12.03
CA ILE A 39 15.12 -17.17 -13.14
C ILE A 39 16.31 -16.23 -13.42
N LEU A 40 16.09 -14.93 -13.46
CA LEU A 40 17.16 -13.95 -13.58
C LEU A 40 18.18 -14.12 -12.44
N ASN A 41 17.71 -14.22 -11.20
CA ASN A 41 18.58 -14.38 -10.05
C ASN A 41 19.39 -15.68 -10.07
N LEU A 42 18.81 -16.79 -10.54
CA LEU A 42 19.55 -18.05 -10.75
C LEU A 42 20.69 -17.85 -11.76
N GLN A 43 20.42 -17.19 -12.89
CA GLN A 43 21.47 -16.91 -13.89
C GLN A 43 22.58 -16.01 -13.35
N LEU A 44 22.24 -15.02 -12.50
CA LEU A 44 23.23 -14.14 -11.86
C LEU A 44 24.12 -14.94 -10.89
N VAL A 45 23.51 -15.80 -10.07
CA VAL A 45 24.25 -16.64 -9.10
C VAL A 45 25.21 -17.59 -9.83
N GLU A 46 24.77 -18.22 -10.94
CA GLU A 46 25.63 -19.07 -11.78
C GLU A 46 26.85 -18.31 -12.34
N LYS A 47 26.66 -17.04 -12.69
CA LYS A 47 27.72 -16.13 -13.14
C LYS A 47 28.57 -15.55 -12.00
N ARG A 48 28.27 -15.89 -10.75
CA ARG A 48 28.85 -15.30 -9.52
C ARG A 48 28.63 -13.80 -9.40
N GLU A 49 27.53 -13.32 -9.96
CA GLU A 49 27.05 -11.94 -9.83
C GLU A 49 26.05 -11.83 -8.68
N ALA A 50 25.94 -10.63 -8.09
CA ALA A 50 24.99 -10.40 -7.02
C ALA A 50 23.54 -10.46 -7.54
N PRO A 51 22.65 -11.27 -6.92
CA PRO A 51 21.25 -11.33 -7.33
C PRO A 51 20.55 -9.99 -7.10
N VAL A 52 19.46 -9.75 -7.83
CA VAL A 52 18.57 -8.61 -7.64
C VAL A 52 17.81 -8.81 -6.32
N ALA A 53 17.86 -7.82 -5.44
CA ALA A 53 17.08 -7.83 -4.22
C ALA A 53 15.65 -7.36 -4.51
N PHE A 54 14.66 -8.18 -4.21
CA PHE A 54 13.24 -7.83 -4.23
C PHE A 54 12.50 -8.56 -3.12
N GLU A 55 11.40 -7.95 -2.65
CA GLU A 55 10.60 -8.55 -1.58
C GLU A 55 9.48 -9.41 -2.15
N HIS A 56 9.24 -10.53 -1.51
CA HIS A 56 8.11 -11.42 -1.75
C HIS A 56 7.85 -12.26 -0.49
N ASP A 57 6.59 -12.70 -0.35
CA ASP A 57 6.22 -13.60 0.74
C ASP A 57 5.09 -14.53 0.26
N CYS A 58 3.81 -14.14 0.39
CA CYS A 58 2.67 -15.02 0.11
C CYS A 58 2.58 -15.54 -1.33
N ARG A 59 3.04 -14.78 -2.31
CA ARG A 59 2.87 -15.01 -3.76
C ARG A 59 1.40 -15.20 -4.20
N GLU A 60 0.44 -14.80 -3.36
CA GLU A 60 -1.01 -14.93 -3.56
C GLU A 60 -1.74 -13.57 -3.62
N GLY A 61 -1.00 -12.47 -3.65
CA GLY A 61 -1.56 -11.13 -3.76
C GLY A 61 -2.22 -10.60 -2.50
N ILE A 62 -1.86 -11.08 -1.30
CA ILE A 62 -2.49 -10.71 -0.02
C ILE A 62 -1.58 -10.07 1.01
N CYS A 63 -0.25 -10.19 0.89
CA CYS A 63 0.69 -9.65 1.90
C CYS A 63 1.22 -8.25 1.62
N GLY A 64 1.17 -7.78 0.36
CA GLY A 64 1.67 -6.47 -0.04
C GLY A 64 3.20 -6.35 -0.15
N SER A 65 3.98 -7.44 -0.01
CA SER A 65 5.45 -7.39 -0.04
C SER A 65 6.03 -7.14 -1.43
N CYS A 66 5.47 -7.75 -2.49
CA CYS A 66 5.98 -7.72 -3.87
C CYS A 66 5.83 -6.36 -4.56
N SER A 67 6.28 -5.30 -3.89
CA SER A 67 6.06 -3.91 -4.31
C SER A 67 7.17 -3.46 -5.25
N MET A 68 6.84 -3.26 -6.54
CA MET A 68 7.74 -2.73 -7.54
C MET A 68 6.97 -2.03 -8.67
N THR A 69 7.62 -1.11 -9.34
CA THR A 69 7.10 -0.42 -10.53
C THR A 69 7.59 -1.14 -11.78
N ILE A 70 6.68 -1.50 -12.67
CA ILE A 70 6.97 -2.21 -13.91
C ILE A 70 6.46 -1.34 -15.06
N ASN A 71 7.37 -0.92 -15.96
CA ASN A 71 7.10 0.00 -17.07
C ASN A 71 6.37 1.28 -16.58
N GLY A 72 6.86 1.88 -15.50
CA GLY A 72 6.32 3.11 -14.95
C GLY A 72 4.99 2.96 -14.18
N ARG A 73 4.46 1.75 -14.03
CA ARG A 73 3.20 1.48 -13.33
C ARG A 73 3.42 0.58 -12.10
N PRO A 74 2.96 0.98 -10.90
CA PRO A 74 3.00 0.12 -9.73
C PRO A 74 2.31 -1.22 -9.98
N HIS A 75 2.99 -2.32 -9.66
CA HIS A 75 2.57 -3.70 -9.91
C HIS A 75 2.43 -4.10 -11.40
N GLY A 76 2.68 -3.21 -12.36
CA GLY A 76 2.66 -3.50 -13.79
C GLY A 76 1.35 -3.18 -14.52
N PRO A 77 1.20 -3.66 -15.77
CA PRO A 77 0.16 -3.18 -16.68
C PRO A 77 -1.25 -3.67 -16.35
N LYS A 78 -1.38 -4.81 -15.66
CA LYS A 78 -2.69 -5.41 -15.37
C LYS A 78 -3.33 -4.75 -14.15
N ARG A 79 -4.53 -4.21 -14.32
CA ARG A 79 -5.29 -3.60 -13.22
C ARG A 79 -5.71 -4.63 -12.18
N LEU A 80 -5.92 -4.19 -10.93
CA LEU A 80 -6.37 -5.01 -9.81
C LEU A 80 -5.48 -6.26 -9.59
N THR A 81 -4.19 -6.13 -9.85
CA THR A 81 -3.25 -7.25 -9.82
C THR A 81 -1.96 -6.82 -9.12
N THR A 82 -1.44 -7.67 -8.26
CA THR A 82 -0.13 -7.49 -7.62
C THR A 82 0.99 -8.06 -8.52
N ALA A 83 2.24 -7.64 -8.32
CA ALA A 83 3.36 -8.14 -9.13
C ALA A 83 3.52 -9.68 -9.06
N CYS A 84 3.22 -10.29 -7.90
CA CYS A 84 3.27 -11.76 -7.76
C CYS A 84 2.15 -12.50 -8.51
N GLN A 85 1.08 -11.82 -8.89
CA GLN A 85 -0.05 -12.37 -9.66
C GLN A 85 -0.05 -11.89 -11.12
N LEU A 86 0.93 -11.09 -11.49
CA LEU A 86 1.16 -10.67 -12.87
C LEU A 86 1.90 -11.79 -13.61
N HIS A 87 1.26 -12.39 -14.60
CA HIS A 87 1.86 -13.46 -15.41
C HIS A 87 2.54 -12.90 -16.66
N MET A 88 3.55 -13.61 -17.16
CA MET A 88 4.36 -13.20 -18.29
C MET A 88 3.58 -13.11 -19.59
N ARG A 89 2.44 -13.80 -19.73
CA ARG A 89 1.50 -13.64 -20.86
C ARG A 89 0.91 -12.22 -21.04
N ASN A 90 1.12 -11.32 -20.08
CA ASN A 90 0.78 -9.90 -20.23
C ASN A 90 1.85 -9.10 -21.01
N PHE A 91 2.94 -9.74 -21.40
CA PHE A 91 4.05 -9.20 -22.20
C PHE A 91 4.20 -10.02 -23.49
N LYS A 92 5.00 -9.52 -24.41
CA LYS A 92 5.29 -10.19 -25.68
C LYS A 92 6.77 -10.54 -25.78
N SER A 93 7.09 -11.61 -26.54
CA SER A 93 8.47 -11.91 -26.85
C SER A 93 9.11 -10.73 -27.61
N GLY A 94 10.30 -10.33 -27.17
CA GLY A 94 11.01 -9.14 -27.66
C GLY A 94 10.72 -7.86 -26.88
N ASP A 95 9.79 -7.88 -25.91
CA ASP A 95 9.51 -6.70 -25.10
C ASP A 95 10.71 -6.27 -24.24
N THR A 96 10.81 -4.96 -24.06
CA THR A 96 11.72 -4.34 -23.11
C THR A 96 10.94 -3.95 -21.86
N ILE A 97 11.36 -4.43 -20.69
CA ILE A 97 10.67 -4.21 -19.42
C ILE A 97 11.57 -3.45 -18.45
N TYR A 98 11.10 -2.31 -17.96
CA TYR A 98 11.76 -1.51 -16.93
C TYR A 98 11.20 -1.85 -15.57
N ILE A 99 12.08 -2.20 -14.63
CA ILE A 99 11.70 -2.63 -13.27
C ILE A 99 12.44 -1.76 -12.26
N GLU A 100 11.68 -1.06 -11.41
CA GLU A 100 12.23 -0.12 -10.45
C GLU A 100 11.48 -0.17 -9.11
N PRO A 101 12.12 0.28 -8.00
CA PRO A 101 11.46 0.31 -6.70
C PRO A 101 10.32 1.35 -6.66
N PHE A 102 9.45 1.24 -5.67
CA PHE A 102 8.51 2.32 -5.34
C PHE A 102 9.27 3.53 -4.80
N ARG A 103 9.62 4.48 -5.67
CA ARG A 103 10.37 5.67 -5.30
C ARG A 103 9.45 6.78 -4.82
N ALA A 104 9.30 6.89 -3.51
CA ALA A 104 8.68 8.01 -2.86
C ALA A 104 9.59 8.51 -1.72
N LYS A 105 9.53 9.79 -1.38
CA LYS A 105 10.37 10.36 -0.32
C LYS A 105 10.21 9.61 1.02
N ALA A 106 8.98 9.17 1.31
CA ALA A 106 8.65 8.40 2.51
C ALA A 106 8.98 6.90 2.40
N PHE A 107 9.42 6.42 1.22
CA PHE A 107 9.85 5.05 0.96
C PHE A 107 11.29 5.02 0.43
N PRO A 108 12.29 5.29 1.27
CA PRO A 108 13.68 5.28 0.84
C PRO A 108 14.08 3.88 0.35
N VAL A 109 14.85 3.83 -0.75
CA VAL A 109 15.37 2.58 -1.30
C VAL A 109 16.41 2.00 -0.34
N MET A 110 16.23 0.75 0.03
CA MET A 110 17.16 0.00 0.87
C MET A 110 18.22 -0.72 0.05
N LYS A 111 17.78 -1.44 -0.98
CA LYS A 111 18.63 -2.13 -1.94
C LYS A 111 17.81 -2.54 -3.17
N ASP A 112 18.32 -2.28 -4.36
CA ASP A 112 17.69 -2.63 -5.63
C ASP A 112 16.20 -2.25 -5.68
N LEU A 113 15.29 -3.23 -5.63
CA LEU A 113 13.84 -3.04 -5.68
C LEU A 113 13.19 -2.93 -4.28
N VAL A 114 13.97 -3.12 -3.23
CA VAL A 114 13.50 -3.11 -1.84
C VAL A 114 13.46 -1.68 -1.30
N VAL A 115 12.32 -1.28 -0.73
CA VAL A 115 12.11 0.02 -0.10
C VAL A 115 11.69 -0.11 1.36
N ASN A 116 12.04 0.87 2.19
CA ASN A 116 11.57 0.93 3.57
C ASN A 116 10.16 1.52 3.65
N ARG A 117 9.18 0.69 4.01
CA ARG A 117 7.77 1.09 4.17
C ARG A 117 7.33 1.24 5.64
N SER A 118 8.27 1.30 6.58
CA SER A 118 7.95 1.41 8.01
C SER A 118 7.13 2.66 8.39
N ALA A 119 7.08 3.68 7.52
CA ALA A 119 6.18 4.81 7.66
C ALA A 119 4.70 4.36 7.71
N PHE A 120 4.31 3.35 6.94
CA PHE A 120 2.97 2.78 7.00
C PHE A 120 2.69 2.07 8.33
N ASP A 121 3.69 1.35 8.85
CA ASP A 121 3.55 0.67 10.15
C ASP A 121 3.33 1.66 11.28
N ARG A 122 4.07 2.78 11.28
CA ARG A 122 3.89 3.86 12.27
C ARG A 122 2.52 4.54 12.16
N ILE A 123 1.98 4.75 10.94
CA ILE A 123 0.62 5.24 10.75
C ILE A 123 -0.39 4.24 11.34
N GLN A 124 -0.21 2.95 11.09
CA GLN A 124 -1.09 1.91 11.60
C GLN A 124 -1.00 1.80 13.13
N GLN A 125 0.19 1.88 13.71
CA GLN A 125 0.40 1.91 15.16
C GLN A 125 -0.28 3.09 15.83
N ALA A 126 -0.45 4.21 15.15
CA ALA A 126 -1.11 5.40 15.68
C ALA A 126 -2.63 5.25 15.91
N GLY A 127 -3.26 4.20 15.38
CA GLY A 127 -4.70 3.98 15.58
C GLY A 127 -5.36 2.92 14.70
N GLY A 128 -4.61 2.21 13.88
CA GLY A 128 -5.14 1.18 12.97
C GLY A 128 -5.52 -0.14 13.65
N TYR A 129 -5.98 -0.08 14.91
CA TYR A 129 -6.33 -1.24 15.73
C TYR A 129 -7.51 -0.90 16.65
N ILE A 130 -7.99 -1.91 17.38
CA ILE A 130 -9.01 -1.77 18.45
C ILE A 130 -8.34 -2.14 19.78
N SER A 131 -8.37 -1.23 20.76
CA SER A 131 -7.79 -1.43 22.10
C SER A 131 -8.84 -1.52 23.21
N VAL A 132 -10.06 -1.07 22.95
CA VAL A 132 -11.14 -1.10 23.94
C VAL A 132 -11.85 -2.45 23.96
N ASN A 133 -12.27 -2.89 25.14
CA ASN A 133 -13.16 -4.04 25.26
C ASN A 133 -14.57 -3.62 24.80
N THR A 134 -15.08 -4.26 23.76
CA THR A 134 -16.40 -3.99 23.18
C THR A 134 -17.49 -4.93 23.68
N GLY A 135 -17.22 -5.75 24.69
CA GLY A 135 -18.18 -6.65 25.33
C GLY A 135 -18.18 -8.06 24.74
N ALA A 136 -19.20 -8.85 25.13
CA ALA A 136 -19.41 -10.21 24.64
C ALA A 136 -19.98 -10.22 23.22
N ALA A 137 -19.94 -11.40 22.57
CA ALA A 137 -20.64 -11.62 21.32
C ALA A 137 -22.15 -11.34 21.48
N PRO A 138 -22.78 -10.70 20.48
CA PRO A 138 -24.22 -10.47 20.52
C PRO A 138 -25.01 -11.79 20.39
N GLU A 139 -26.28 -11.74 20.73
CA GLU A 139 -27.23 -12.87 20.53
C GLU A 139 -27.19 -13.34 19.07
N ALA A 140 -27.28 -14.65 18.86
CA ALA A 140 -27.15 -15.27 17.53
C ALA A 140 -28.18 -14.77 16.49
N ASN A 141 -29.35 -14.33 16.94
CA ASN A 141 -30.41 -13.80 16.08
C ASN A 141 -30.39 -12.26 15.93
N SER A 142 -29.42 -11.57 16.53
CA SER A 142 -29.30 -10.13 16.38
C SER A 142 -28.59 -9.78 15.08
N ILE A 143 -28.94 -8.62 14.51
CA ILE A 143 -28.24 -8.01 13.35
C ILE A 143 -27.42 -6.83 13.87
N PRO A 144 -26.17 -7.05 14.30
CA PRO A 144 -25.36 -6.01 14.94
C PRO A 144 -24.87 -4.94 13.96
N VAL A 145 -24.85 -5.24 12.65
CA VAL A 145 -24.37 -4.34 11.58
C VAL A 145 -25.23 -4.55 10.34
N GLU A 146 -25.67 -3.46 9.72
CA GLU A 146 -26.32 -3.50 8.41
C GLU A 146 -25.35 -4.07 7.36
N LYS A 147 -25.89 -4.86 6.42
CA LYS A 147 -25.09 -5.53 5.37
C LYS A 147 -24.25 -4.54 4.56
N ASP A 148 -24.85 -3.46 4.07
CA ASP A 148 -24.17 -2.48 3.22
C ASP A 148 -23.00 -1.80 3.97
N MET A 149 -23.18 -1.51 5.25
CA MET A 149 -22.14 -0.94 6.11
C MET A 149 -21.00 -1.96 6.35
N SER A 150 -21.37 -3.22 6.55
CA SER A 150 -20.39 -4.32 6.70
C SER A 150 -19.59 -4.51 5.42
N ASP A 151 -20.25 -4.60 4.28
CA ASP A 151 -19.61 -4.78 2.98
C ASP A 151 -18.64 -3.60 2.70
N GLU A 152 -19.05 -2.37 2.97
CA GLU A 152 -18.17 -1.19 2.82
C GLU A 152 -16.96 -1.24 3.76
N ALA A 153 -17.13 -1.75 4.98
CA ALA A 153 -16.02 -1.94 5.91
C ALA A 153 -15.02 -2.98 5.39
N PHE A 154 -15.50 -4.10 4.83
CA PHE A 154 -14.66 -5.15 4.24
C PHE A 154 -13.95 -4.68 2.98
N ASP A 155 -14.60 -3.89 2.13
CA ASP A 155 -13.96 -3.26 0.97
C ASP A 155 -12.77 -2.41 1.39
N ALA A 156 -12.92 -1.60 2.44
CA ALA A 156 -11.81 -0.82 3.00
C ALA A 156 -10.72 -1.71 3.64
N ALA A 157 -11.13 -2.80 4.31
CA ALA A 157 -10.24 -3.78 4.94
C ALA A 157 -9.38 -4.55 3.93
N ALA A 158 -9.79 -4.64 2.67
CA ALA A 158 -9.03 -5.30 1.60
C ALA A 158 -7.65 -4.67 1.34
N CYS A 159 -7.35 -3.50 1.90
CA CYS A 159 -6.05 -2.84 1.78
C CYS A 159 -4.92 -3.69 2.39
N ILE A 160 -3.96 -4.12 1.55
CA ILE A 160 -2.81 -4.95 1.90
C ILE A 160 -1.54 -4.16 2.23
N SER A 161 -1.62 -2.85 2.37
CA SER A 161 -0.49 -1.97 2.73
C SER A 161 0.72 -2.05 1.78
N CYS A 162 0.49 -2.36 0.49
CA CYS A 162 1.57 -2.54 -0.48
C CYS A 162 2.33 -1.25 -0.84
N GLY A 163 1.70 -0.08 -0.76
CA GLY A 163 2.31 1.21 -1.10
C GLY A 163 2.13 1.66 -2.56
N ALA A 164 1.44 0.89 -3.42
CA ALA A 164 1.19 1.26 -4.82
C ALA A 164 0.49 2.62 -4.97
N CYS A 165 -0.42 2.95 -4.05
CA CYS A 165 -1.12 4.23 -4.03
C CYS A 165 -0.18 5.44 -3.82
N VAL A 166 0.88 5.27 -3.03
CA VAL A 166 1.91 6.31 -2.82
C VAL A 166 2.81 6.40 -4.05
N ALA A 167 3.24 5.25 -4.58
CA ALA A 167 4.13 5.20 -5.74
C ALA A 167 3.48 5.76 -7.02
N ALA A 168 2.16 5.59 -7.19
CA ALA A 168 1.42 6.14 -8.33
C ALA A 168 1.08 7.64 -8.17
N CYS A 169 1.06 8.14 -6.94
CA CYS A 169 0.62 9.51 -6.67
C CYS A 169 1.72 10.52 -7.06
N PRO A 170 1.44 11.52 -7.90
CA PRO A 170 2.42 12.57 -8.22
C PRO A 170 2.99 13.28 -6.99
N ASN A 171 2.20 13.37 -5.92
CA ASN A 171 2.61 13.99 -4.67
C ASN A 171 3.17 12.99 -3.64
N GLY A 172 3.20 11.68 -3.93
CA GLY A 172 3.59 10.67 -2.95
C GLY A 172 2.69 10.64 -1.70
N SER A 173 1.37 10.83 -1.87
CA SER A 173 0.41 10.93 -0.77
C SER A 173 -0.01 9.56 -0.24
N ALA A 174 -0.05 9.41 1.10
CA ALA A 174 -0.54 8.20 1.77
C ALA A 174 -2.05 8.25 2.10
N MET A 175 -2.77 9.24 1.60
CA MET A 175 -4.19 9.47 1.96
C MET A 175 -5.08 8.25 1.70
N LEU A 176 -4.88 7.51 0.58
CA LEU A 176 -5.70 6.33 0.28
C LEU A 176 -5.46 5.19 1.28
N PHE A 177 -4.20 4.92 1.62
CA PHE A 177 -3.85 3.93 2.64
C PHE A 177 -4.45 4.28 4.00
N THR A 178 -4.16 5.50 4.48
CA THR A 178 -4.61 5.98 5.80
C THR A 178 -6.13 5.97 5.90
N SER A 179 -6.81 6.47 4.86
CA SER A 179 -8.28 6.51 4.82
C SER A 179 -8.94 5.14 4.82
N ALA A 180 -8.35 4.16 4.11
CA ALA A 180 -8.86 2.79 4.10
C ALA A 180 -8.81 2.16 5.49
N LYS A 181 -7.68 2.33 6.21
CA LYS A 181 -7.51 1.81 7.58
C LYS A 181 -8.46 2.50 8.57
N ILE A 182 -8.66 3.81 8.46
CA ILE A 182 -9.60 4.56 9.29
C ILE A 182 -11.06 4.17 8.98
N ALA A 183 -11.43 4.06 7.70
CA ALA A 183 -12.78 3.72 7.26
C ALA A 183 -13.17 2.31 7.69
N HIS A 184 -12.30 1.32 7.53
CA HIS A 184 -12.51 -0.05 7.94
C HIS A 184 -13.03 -0.14 9.38
N LEU A 185 -12.27 0.39 10.35
CA LEU A 185 -12.67 0.37 11.77
C LEU A 185 -13.76 1.39 12.09
N GLY A 186 -13.79 2.52 11.38
CA GLY A 186 -14.78 3.58 11.57
C GLY A 186 -16.20 3.24 11.10
N LEU A 187 -16.37 2.19 10.29
CA LEU A 187 -17.67 1.67 9.85
C LEU A 187 -18.21 0.57 10.77
N LEU A 188 -17.34 -0.09 11.53
CA LEU A 188 -17.73 -1.17 12.42
C LEU A 188 -18.09 -0.68 13.83
N PRO A 189 -19.03 -1.33 14.55
CA PRO A 189 -19.39 -1.00 15.92
C PRO A 189 -18.19 -1.01 16.87
N GLN A 190 -17.30 -1.99 16.72
CA GLN A 190 -16.11 -2.17 17.56
C GLN A 190 -15.12 -1.00 17.45
N GLY A 191 -15.12 -0.29 16.32
CA GLY A 191 -14.25 0.85 16.11
C GLY A 191 -14.80 2.20 16.56
N GLN A 192 -16.09 2.27 16.98
CA GLN A 192 -16.74 3.54 17.31
C GLN A 192 -16.18 4.23 18.56
N PRO A 193 -15.85 3.54 19.68
CA PRO A 193 -15.31 4.19 20.87
C PRO A 193 -14.05 5.01 20.59
N GLU A 194 -13.19 4.53 19.69
CA GLU A 194 -11.91 5.15 19.35
C GLU A 194 -11.93 5.97 18.05
N ARG A 195 -13.08 6.07 17.37
CA ARG A 195 -13.19 6.67 16.02
C ARG A 195 -12.57 8.06 15.92
N SER A 196 -12.88 8.96 16.87
CA SER A 196 -12.36 10.33 16.86
C SER A 196 -10.87 10.39 17.18
N ALA A 197 -10.38 9.61 18.14
CA ALA A 197 -8.97 9.53 18.47
C ALA A 197 -8.17 8.93 17.31
N ARG A 198 -8.66 7.85 16.72
CA ARG A 198 -8.06 7.15 15.59
C ARG A 198 -7.80 8.09 14.41
N VAL A 199 -8.82 8.80 13.94
CA VAL A 199 -8.67 9.68 12.77
C VAL A 199 -7.68 10.81 13.05
N ILE A 200 -7.71 11.42 14.23
CA ILE A 200 -6.76 12.48 14.60
C ILE A 200 -5.33 11.96 14.64
N ASN A 201 -5.11 10.83 15.32
CA ASN A 201 -3.78 10.28 15.53
C ASN A 201 -3.16 9.77 14.24
N MET A 202 -3.92 9.03 13.42
CA MET A 202 -3.40 8.47 12.17
C MET A 202 -3.13 9.55 11.11
N VAL A 203 -3.98 10.58 11.01
CA VAL A 203 -3.72 11.71 10.10
C VAL A 203 -2.48 12.48 10.54
N ARG A 204 -2.34 12.78 11.84
CA ARG A 204 -1.14 13.46 12.35
C ARG A 204 0.13 12.65 12.13
N GLN A 205 0.07 11.34 12.33
CA GLN A 205 1.22 10.49 12.07
C GLN A 205 1.55 10.49 10.57
N MET A 206 0.56 10.38 9.69
CA MET A 206 0.77 10.49 8.24
C MET A 206 1.44 11.80 7.84
N ASP A 207 1.01 12.92 8.42
CA ASP A 207 1.61 14.24 8.15
C ASP A 207 3.07 14.31 8.65
N ALA A 208 3.39 13.62 9.76
CA ALA A 208 4.75 13.55 10.31
C ALA A 208 5.71 12.69 9.47
N GLU A 209 5.19 11.74 8.67
CA GLU A 209 5.99 10.80 7.85
C GLU A 209 6.42 11.38 6.49
N ILE A 210 6.30 12.68 6.29
CA ILE A 210 6.71 13.37 5.06
C ILE A 210 6.04 12.90 3.76
N PHE A 211 4.85 12.31 3.84
CA PHE A 211 4.00 12.09 2.68
C PHE A 211 3.45 13.41 2.15
N GLY A 212 3.31 13.52 0.82
CA GLY A 212 2.72 14.70 0.20
C GLY A 212 1.21 14.80 0.39
N GLY A 213 0.69 16.02 0.25
CA GLY A 213 -0.75 16.29 0.33
C GLY A 213 -1.53 15.75 -0.87
N CYS A 214 -2.78 15.37 -0.64
CA CYS A 214 -3.67 14.90 -1.71
C CYS A 214 -4.21 16.09 -2.52
N THR A 215 -4.05 16.05 -3.83
CA THR A 215 -4.64 16.99 -4.79
C THR A 215 -5.67 16.34 -5.72
N ASN A 216 -6.18 15.17 -5.31
CA ASN A 216 -7.31 14.46 -5.91
C ASN A 216 -7.10 14.03 -7.38
N HIS A 217 -5.88 13.58 -7.74
CA HIS A 217 -5.59 13.07 -9.08
C HIS A 217 -6.28 11.74 -9.41
N GLY A 218 -6.53 10.88 -8.41
CA GLY A 218 -7.19 9.59 -8.60
C GLY A 218 -6.25 8.42 -8.96
N GLU A 219 -4.99 8.67 -9.29
CA GLU A 219 -4.00 7.65 -9.69
C GLU A 219 -3.83 6.54 -8.62
N CYS A 220 -3.98 6.89 -7.36
CA CYS A 220 -3.89 5.95 -6.25
C CYS A 220 -4.96 4.86 -6.30
N GLN A 221 -6.18 5.19 -6.72
CA GLN A 221 -7.26 4.21 -6.88
C GLN A 221 -7.02 3.33 -8.12
N ASP A 222 -6.55 3.91 -9.23
CA ASP A 222 -6.29 3.16 -10.46
C ASP A 222 -5.14 2.16 -10.29
N ALA A 223 -4.11 2.53 -9.55
CA ALA A 223 -2.97 1.67 -9.26
C ALA A 223 -3.21 0.64 -8.16
N CYS A 224 -4.33 0.76 -7.41
CA CYS A 224 -4.58 -0.11 -6.27
C CYS A 224 -4.89 -1.56 -6.70
N PRO A 225 -4.08 -2.57 -6.32
CA PRO A 225 -4.34 -3.96 -6.70
C PRO A 225 -5.57 -4.56 -6.01
N LYS A 226 -6.12 -3.86 -5.01
CA LYS A 226 -7.32 -4.26 -4.24
C LYS A 226 -8.53 -3.36 -4.50
N GLY A 227 -8.44 -2.41 -5.44
CA GLY A 227 -9.59 -1.57 -5.83
C GLY A 227 -10.09 -0.64 -4.73
N ILE A 228 -9.25 -0.24 -3.79
CA ILE A 228 -9.64 0.68 -2.70
C ILE A 228 -10.11 2.01 -3.30
N SER A 229 -11.33 2.42 -2.95
CA SER A 229 -11.97 3.62 -3.49
C SER A 229 -11.49 4.89 -2.82
N ILE A 230 -11.29 5.97 -3.60
CA ILE A 230 -11.01 7.33 -3.08
C ILE A 230 -12.16 7.91 -2.23
N LYS A 231 -13.36 7.33 -2.26
CA LYS A 231 -14.47 7.72 -1.36
C LYS A 231 -14.06 7.70 0.11
N TYR A 232 -13.14 6.81 0.48
CA TYR A 232 -12.65 6.73 1.86
C TYR A 232 -11.83 7.95 2.28
N ILE A 233 -11.15 8.63 1.35
CA ILE A 233 -10.47 9.90 1.61
C ILE A 233 -11.49 10.96 2.04
N THR A 234 -12.61 11.07 1.32
CA THR A 234 -13.69 12.00 1.68
C THR A 234 -14.26 11.68 3.06
N LYS A 235 -14.49 10.39 3.35
CA LYS A 235 -14.96 9.93 4.66
C LYS A 235 -13.97 10.28 5.77
N MET A 236 -12.69 10.02 5.58
CA MET A 236 -11.63 10.36 6.53
C MET A 236 -11.58 11.86 6.80
N ASN A 237 -11.61 12.68 5.77
CA ASN A 237 -11.60 14.15 5.91
C ASN A 237 -12.81 14.64 6.72
N ARG A 238 -14.00 14.12 6.45
CA ARG A 238 -15.20 14.41 7.24
C ARG A 238 -15.03 14.01 8.69
N ASP A 239 -14.56 12.80 8.95
CA ASP A 239 -14.37 12.28 10.31
C ASP A 239 -13.31 13.11 11.06
N PHE A 240 -12.25 13.55 10.38
CA PHE A 240 -11.20 14.40 10.93
C PHE A 240 -11.73 15.79 11.35
N ILE A 241 -12.51 16.42 10.49
CA ILE A 241 -13.16 17.73 10.80
C ILE A 241 -14.06 17.59 12.02
N VAL A 242 -14.97 16.60 12.00
CA VAL A 242 -15.90 16.36 13.11
C VAL A 242 -15.18 16.06 14.42
N ALA A 243 -14.11 15.26 14.37
CA ALA A 243 -13.32 14.92 15.56
C ALA A 243 -12.62 16.16 16.17
N ASN A 244 -12.08 17.04 15.32
CA ASN A 244 -11.46 18.27 15.79
C ASN A 244 -12.46 19.26 16.38
N ILE A 245 -13.66 19.40 15.79
CA ILE A 245 -14.74 20.24 16.37
C ILE A 245 -15.15 19.71 17.74
N LYS A 246 -15.40 18.40 17.87
CA LYS A 246 -15.75 17.77 19.16
C LYS A 246 -14.67 18.00 20.22
N ARG A 247 -13.41 17.89 19.84
CA ARG A 247 -12.27 18.14 20.74
C ARG A 247 -12.22 19.60 21.19
N GLY A 248 -12.44 20.56 20.29
CA GLY A 248 -12.48 21.99 20.60
C GLY A 248 -13.60 22.34 21.57
N LEU A 249 -14.80 21.77 21.37
CA LEU A 249 -15.95 21.97 22.27
C LEU A 249 -15.68 21.37 23.67
N SER A 250 -15.09 20.19 23.76
CA SER A 250 -14.72 19.56 25.02
C SER A 250 -13.68 20.36 25.82
N LEU A 251 -12.74 21.01 25.15
CA LEU A 251 -11.74 21.87 25.80
C LEU A 251 -12.37 23.16 26.34
N ARG A 252 -13.30 23.79 25.59
CA ARG A 252 -14.04 24.98 26.07
C ARG A 252 -14.88 24.69 27.28
N GLY A 253 -15.66 23.60 27.28
CA GLY A 253 -16.49 23.23 28.42
C GLY A 253 -15.69 22.93 29.71
N LYS A 254 -14.43 22.47 29.57
CA LYS A 254 -13.53 22.30 30.74
C LYS A 254 -12.95 23.63 31.26
N MET A 255 -12.80 24.63 30.41
CA MET A 255 -12.32 25.96 30.82
C MET A 255 -13.42 26.80 31.44
N GLU A 256 -14.70 26.58 31.12
CA GLU A 256 -15.85 27.26 31.69
C GLU A 256 -16.29 26.64 33.03
N ALA A 257 -15.82 25.45 33.38
CA ALA A 257 -16.12 24.73 34.62
C ALA A 257 -15.03 24.87 35.69
N GLN A 258 -13.99 25.67 35.48
CA GLN A 258 -12.95 26.07 36.43
C GLN A 258 -13.12 27.54 36.81
#